data_9134e12cfcef3f7d518f76e135717725
#
_entry.id   9134e12cfcef3f7d518f76e135717725
#
_cell.length_a   1.000
_cell.length_b   1.000
_cell.length_c   1.000
_cell.angle_alpha   90.00
_cell.angle_beta   90.00
_cell.angle_gamma   90.00
#
_symmetry.space_group_name_H-M   'P 1'
#
loop_
_entity.id
_entity.type
_entity.pdbx_description
1 polymer ?
#
loop_
_entity_poly.entity_id
_entity_poly.type
_entity_poly.pdbx_seq_one_letter_code
_entity_poly.pdbx_strand_id
1 'polypeptide(L)'
;MLLADRFNKKFNIDFIKMRLPAEAECGKKYATIFDIYEYIKNKYGLSEEQMQTLLQEEIALEKQLLTIRQDTREFYELAIRCGKTVIAISDMYLPADVLEAALTKNGFTEIKKVYVSNAMQARKDEGDLFTKVVADLKQEALVHIGDNYRSDFEIPSKMGIKACFYPKILDIVSGYDRQLYDMILDCKQNRSAEFLHKSLITGFVLNQYWAQHKAEQPKLFDSLTDFANLFLAPYLCYMVLWLQNQYSIQTYYKKIYFIARDGYLPQKVYDLLNDGSFLTTSYVYASRIAYWTGIYSSFSDLLYKQGPCKMEDYTLQDFLKAYLPDALLYKFITDHLTSGQLSLLVRENIEACDALLRPYEKELKNWYESQKKLAGEYYRNIFKEAGGRILVFDTGYSGSISGGLTVLAKKPVDKIYIHETGANIVRDMEQKTCTYIIKNGIYAQQYTALDLLLEECFSPLEGTCIGFTESEEGAKPVLETVEINEKMQAAQNEIQKTVIHFAAAFKKTFGSYLYCLHITDINHLIELFIKSIKKRPRQKNIFQNIVFTDRAVRHVQISLADKIRLP
;
A
#
# COMPACT_ATOMS: atom_id res chain seq x y z
N MET A 1 -23.07 -2.76 4.02
CA MET A 1 -22.15 -3.82 3.59
C MET A 1 -20.86 -3.82 4.41
N LEU A 2 -20.16 -2.70 4.50
CA LEU A 2 -18.93 -2.59 5.31
C LEU A 2 -19.12 -2.99 6.78
N LEU A 3 -20.29 -2.78 7.33
CA LEU A 3 -20.67 -3.14 8.69
C LEU A 3 -21.21 -4.57 8.85
N ALA A 4 -21.31 -5.34 7.76
CA ALA A 4 -21.99 -6.64 7.79
C ALA A 4 -21.41 -7.60 8.82
N ASP A 5 -20.10 -7.80 8.83
CA ASP A 5 -19.45 -8.72 9.77
C ASP A 5 -19.63 -8.30 11.23
N ARG A 6 -19.59 -7.00 11.49
CA ARG A 6 -19.83 -6.44 12.82
C ARG A 6 -21.27 -6.68 13.28
N PHE A 7 -22.24 -6.45 12.39
CA PHE A 7 -23.64 -6.65 12.68
C PHE A 7 -24.01 -8.14 12.79
N ASN A 8 -23.46 -8.96 11.90
CA ASN A 8 -23.65 -10.40 11.93
C ASN A 8 -23.20 -11.00 13.27
N LYS A 9 -22.03 -10.60 13.75
CA LYS A 9 -21.51 -11.05 15.05
C LYS A 9 -22.30 -10.49 16.24
N LYS A 10 -22.66 -9.19 16.19
CA LYS A 10 -23.33 -8.52 17.30
C LYS A 10 -24.76 -9.01 17.51
N PHE A 11 -25.49 -9.25 16.41
CA PHE A 11 -26.92 -9.53 16.44
C PHE A 11 -27.29 -10.94 15.96
N ASN A 12 -26.31 -11.76 15.59
CA ASN A 12 -26.51 -13.09 15.01
C ASN A 12 -27.46 -13.08 13.80
N ILE A 13 -27.22 -12.21 12.84
CA ILE A 13 -28.02 -12.00 11.63
C ILE A 13 -27.16 -12.16 10.38
N ASP A 14 -27.78 -12.30 9.21
CA ASP A 14 -27.13 -12.14 7.91
C ASP A 14 -27.52 -10.78 7.30
N PHE A 15 -26.80 -9.74 7.71
CA PHE A 15 -27.14 -8.36 7.36
C PHE A 15 -27.17 -8.13 5.84
N ILE A 16 -26.28 -8.77 5.09
CA ILE A 16 -26.22 -8.61 3.62
C ILE A 16 -27.52 -9.13 2.99
N LYS A 17 -27.95 -10.32 3.36
CA LYS A 17 -29.21 -10.90 2.86
C LYS A 17 -30.44 -10.10 3.27
N MET A 18 -30.39 -9.44 4.42
CA MET A 18 -31.48 -8.61 4.90
C MET A 18 -31.52 -7.26 4.18
N ARG A 19 -30.38 -6.56 4.10
CA ARG A 19 -30.32 -5.16 3.66
C ARG A 19 -30.35 -4.98 2.15
N LEU A 20 -29.67 -5.87 1.36
CA LEU A 20 -29.58 -5.71 -0.09
C LEU A 20 -30.93 -5.72 -0.82
N PRO A 21 -31.84 -6.67 -0.55
CA PRO A 21 -33.13 -6.69 -1.24
C PRO A 21 -34.15 -5.72 -0.65
N ALA A 22 -33.94 -5.23 0.58
CA ALA A 22 -34.95 -4.52 1.34
C ALA A 22 -35.44 -3.23 0.67
N GLU A 23 -34.61 -2.51 -0.06
CA GLU A 23 -35.01 -1.29 -0.78
C GLU A 23 -36.07 -1.58 -1.84
N ALA A 24 -35.91 -2.65 -2.62
CA ALA A 24 -36.87 -3.06 -3.63
C ALA A 24 -38.12 -3.74 -2.99
N GLU A 25 -37.90 -4.55 -1.96
CA GLU A 25 -38.94 -5.36 -1.34
C GLU A 25 -39.87 -4.59 -0.41
N CYS A 26 -39.43 -3.43 0.13
CA CYS A 26 -40.31 -2.59 0.94
C CYS A 26 -41.50 -2.02 0.17
N GLY A 27 -41.49 -2.09 -1.17
CA GLY A 27 -42.61 -1.81 -2.06
C GLY A 27 -43.03 -0.34 -2.12
N LYS A 28 -42.27 0.59 -1.54
CA LYS A 28 -42.59 2.03 -1.54
C LYS A 28 -41.84 2.73 -2.67
N LYS A 29 -42.57 3.41 -3.55
CA LYS A 29 -42.01 4.16 -4.69
C LYS A 29 -40.95 5.22 -4.26
N TYR A 30 -41.18 5.85 -3.12
CA TYR A 30 -40.36 6.90 -2.55
C TYR A 30 -39.82 6.48 -1.17
N ALA A 31 -39.28 5.26 -1.09
CA ALA A 31 -38.79 4.72 0.17
C ALA A 31 -37.72 5.61 0.80
N THR A 32 -37.90 5.85 2.10
CA THR A 32 -36.85 6.43 2.95
C THR A 32 -36.02 5.32 3.57
N ILE A 33 -34.85 5.66 4.09
CA ILE A 33 -34.03 4.71 4.86
C ILE A 33 -34.83 4.18 6.07
N PHE A 34 -35.72 4.98 6.67
CA PHE A 34 -36.57 4.58 7.77
C PHE A 34 -37.58 3.51 7.34
N ASP A 35 -38.20 3.66 6.16
CA ASP A 35 -39.12 2.67 5.59
C ASP A 35 -38.42 1.34 5.32
N ILE A 36 -37.20 1.39 4.81
CA ILE A 36 -36.39 0.21 4.53
C ILE A 36 -36.09 -0.54 5.84
N TYR A 37 -35.70 0.17 6.89
CA TYR A 37 -35.40 -0.47 8.18
C TYR A 37 -36.61 -0.94 8.92
N GLU A 38 -37.75 -0.25 8.82
CA GLU A 38 -39.02 -0.74 9.35
C GLU A 38 -39.48 -2.03 8.65
N TYR A 39 -39.30 -2.12 7.33
CA TYR A 39 -39.51 -3.35 6.57
C TYR A 39 -38.62 -4.48 7.06
N ILE A 40 -37.29 -4.21 7.24
CA ILE A 40 -36.34 -5.20 7.75
C ILE A 40 -36.75 -5.69 9.14
N LYS A 41 -37.08 -4.76 10.04
CA LYS A 41 -37.56 -5.07 11.40
C LYS A 41 -38.72 -6.05 11.36
N ASN A 42 -39.77 -5.71 10.59
CA ASN A 42 -40.99 -6.50 10.53
C ASN A 42 -40.79 -7.87 9.87
N LYS A 43 -39.99 -7.92 8.78
CA LYS A 43 -39.74 -9.16 8.04
C LYS A 43 -38.86 -10.16 8.80
N TYR A 44 -37.88 -9.67 9.54
CA TYR A 44 -36.86 -10.50 10.20
C TYR A 44 -37.02 -10.55 11.73
N GLY A 45 -38.04 -9.90 12.29
CA GLY A 45 -38.36 -9.94 13.71
C GLY A 45 -37.32 -9.26 14.61
N LEU A 46 -36.68 -8.18 14.13
CA LEU A 46 -35.73 -7.42 14.94
C LEU A 46 -36.46 -6.63 16.03
N SER A 47 -35.80 -6.47 17.19
CA SER A 47 -36.25 -5.53 18.20
C SER A 47 -36.13 -4.08 17.71
N GLU A 48 -36.85 -3.16 18.32
CA GLU A 48 -36.73 -1.73 18.04
C GLU A 48 -35.31 -1.23 18.28
N GLU A 49 -34.66 -1.66 19.36
CA GLU A 49 -33.28 -1.31 19.69
C GLU A 49 -32.27 -1.81 18.63
N GLN A 50 -32.44 -3.04 18.16
CA GLN A 50 -31.60 -3.60 17.10
C GLN A 50 -31.75 -2.80 15.81
N MET A 51 -32.99 -2.54 15.40
CA MET A 51 -33.29 -1.78 14.19
C MET A 51 -32.71 -0.37 14.27
N GLN A 52 -32.92 0.35 15.38
CA GLN A 52 -32.35 1.70 15.55
C GLN A 52 -30.82 1.71 15.55
N THR A 53 -30.18 0.71 16.15
CA THR A 53 -28.70 0.59 16.11
C THR A 53 -28.21 0.41 14.69
N LEU A 54 -28.82 -0.49 13.91
CA LEU A 54 -28.43 -0.74 12.51
C LEU A 54 -28.63 0.51 11.66
N LEU A 55 -29.76 1.18 11.80
CA LEU A 55 -30.12 2.40 11.08
C LEU A 55 -29.11 3.54 11.35
N GLN A 56 -28.85 3.82 12.63
CA GLN A 56 -27.94 4.91 13.02
C GLN A 56 -26.51 4.66 12.57
N GLU A 57 -26.04 3.43 12.65
CA GLU A 57 -24.70 3.06 12.16
C GLU A 57 -24.60 3.16 10.64
N GLU A 58 -25.66 2.81 9.87
CA GLU A 58 -25.66 2.99 8.41
C GLU A 58 -25.64 4.47 8.05
N ILE A 59 -26.44 5.32 8.69
CA ILE A 59 -26.43 6.76 8.47
C ILE A 59 -25.07 7.38 8.81
N ALA A 60 -24.46 6.96 9.92
CA ALA A 60 -23.14 7.43 10.31
C ALA A 60 -22.06 7.02 9.29
N LEU A 61 -22.13 5.79 8.78
CA LEU A 61 -21.26 5.30 7.73
C LEU A 61 -21.42 6.08 6.42
N GLU A 62 -22.65 6.34 5.98
CA GLU A 62 -22.93 7.14 4.77
C GLU A 62 -22.35 8.55 4.92
N LYS A 63 -22.59 9.22 6.04
CA LYS A 63 -21.97 10.54 6.33
C LYS A 63 -20.44 10.50 6.30
N GLN A 64 -19.83 9.39 6.72
CA GLN A 64 -18.38 9.21 6.70
C GLN A 64 -17.84 8.99 5.29
N LEU A 65 -18.46 8.11 4.51
CA LEU A 65 -17.95 7.64 3.22
C LEU A 65 -18.32 8.52 2.02
N LEU A 66 -19.40 9.31 2.11
CA LEU A 66 -19.74 10.28 1.07
C LEU A 66 -18.64 11.33 0.97
N THR A 67 -17.82 11.23 -0.07
CA THR A 67 -16.68 12.11 -0.34
C THR A 67 -16.85 12.84 -1.67
N ILE A 68 -16.17 13.97 -1.78
CA ILE A 68 -16.19 14.79 -2.98
C ILE A 68 -15.54 14.06 -4.16
N ARG A 69 -16.11 14.21 -5.33
CA ARG A 69 -15.43 14.09 -6.60
C ARG A 69 -14.71 15.40 -6.88
N GLN A 70 -13.37 15.40 -6.80
CA GLN A 70 -12.58 16.64 -6.73
C GLN A 70 -12.78 17.58 -7.92
N ASP A 71 -12.92 17.05 -9.14
CA ASP A 71 -13.15 17.84 -10.35
C ASP A 71 -14.51 18.57 -10.36
N THR A 72 -15.51 18.10 -9.61
CA THR A 72 -16.81 18.78 -9.50
C THR A 72 -16.74 20.05 -8.66
N ARG A 73 -15.75 20.16 -7.78
CA ARG A 73 -15.56 21.34 -6.94
C ARG A 73 -15.28 22.59 -7.77
N GLU A 74 -14.55 22.47 -8.84
CA GLU A 74 -14.23 23.61 -9.73
C GLU A 74 -15.49 24.20 -10.37
N PHE A 75 -16.44 23.35 -10.77
CA PHE A 75 -17.74 23.81 -11.31
C PHE A 75 -18.57 24.54 -10.26
N TYR A 76 -18.57 23.99 -9.03
CA TYR A 76 -19.27 24.61 -7.91
C TYR A 76 -18.67 25.98 -7.58
N GLU A 77 -17.36 26.06 -7.40
CA GLU A 77 -16.67 27.32 -7.10
C GLU A 77 -16.82 28.37 -8.22
N LEU A 78 -16.81 27.91 -9.49
CA LEU A 78 -17.09 28.80 -10.63
C LEU A 78 -18.52 29.36 -10.57
N ALA A 79 -19.51 28.51 -10.30
CA ALA A 79 -20.90 28.93 -10.19
C ALA A 79 -21.08 29.98 -9.08
N ILE A 80 -20.48 29.76 -7.90
CA ILE A 80 -20.52 30.71 -6.78
C ILE A 80 -19.84 32.02 -7.16
N ARG A 81 -18.63 32.00 -7.73
CA ARG A 81 -17.93 33.22 -8.19
C ARG A 81 -18.73 33.99 -9.24
N CYS A 82 -19.52 33.30 -10.06
CA CYS A 82 -20.42 33.91 -11.04
C CYS A 82 -21.77 34.37 -10.44
N GLY A 83 -21.92 34.37 -9.13
CA GLY A 83 -23.15 34.76 -8.44
C GLY A 83 -24.36 33.88 -8.74
N LYS A 84 -24.15 32.58 -9.08
CA LYS A 84 -25.24 31.66 -9.39
C LYS A 84 -25.73 30.99 -8.11
N THR A 85 -27.06 30.84 -8.04
CA THR A 85 -27.68 30.01 -6.98
C THR A 85 -27.42 28.53 -7.29
N VAL A 86 -26.76 27.83 -6.38
CA VAL A 86 -26.48 26.39 -6.48
C VAL A 86 -27.46 25.63 -5.61
N ILE A 87 -28.04 24.57 -6.17
CA ILE A 87 -28.92 23.61 -5.50
C ILE A 87 -28.43 22.18 -5.77
N ALA A 88 -28.82 21.23 -4.93
CA ALA A 88 -28.62 19.81 -5.18
C ALA A 88 -29.95 19.11 -5.40
N ILE A 89 -30.00 18.16 -6.37
CA ILE A 89 -31.18 17.36 -6.70
C ILE A 89 -30.76 15.89 -6.70
N SER A 90 -31.38 15.04 -5.86
CA SER A 90 -30.97 13.65 -5.70
C SER A 90 -32.16 12.70 -5.65
N ASP A 91 -32.08 11.59 -6.42
CA ASP A 91 -32.95 10.43 -6.24
C ASP A 91 -32.27 9.48 -5.24
N MET A 92 -32.74 9.50 -3.98
CA MET A 92 -32.08 8.76 -2.90
C MET A 92 -33.01 8.44 -1.75
N TYR A 93 -32.74 7.36 -1.03
CA TYR A 93 -33.47 6.98 0.18
C TYR A 93 -32.99 7.71 1.44
N LEU A 94 -31.84 8.36 1.42
CA LEU A 94 -31.35 9.16 2.57
C LEU A 94 -32.14 10.45 2.73
N PRO A 95 -32.34 10.92 3.98
CA PRO A 95 -32.95 12.23 4.25
C PRO A 95 -32.08 13.40 3.76
N ALA A 96 -32.75 14.53 3.51
CA ALA A 96 -32.05 15.73 3.01
C ALA A 96 -30.96 16.24 3.96
N ASP A 97 -31.20 16.21 5.27
CA ASP A 97 -30.23 16.64 6.29
C ASP A 97 -28.94 15.81 6.29
N VAL A 98 -29.03 14.51 5.98
CA VAL A 98 -27.85 13.64 5.81
C VAL A 98 -27.01 14.07 4.61
N LEU A 99 -27.66 14.38 3.49
CA LEU A 99 -27.00 14.85 2.26
C LEU A 99 -26.43 16.27 2.45
N GLU A 100 -27.16 17.16 3.12
CA GLU A 100 -26.67 18.50 3.47
C GLU A 100 -25.42 18.44 4.35
N ALA A 101 -25.42 17.57 5.36
CA ALA A 101 -24.26 17.34 6.21
C ALA A 101 -23.05 16.80 5.41
N ALA A 102 -23.28 15.87 4.48
CA ALA A 102 -22.24 15.34 3.60
C ALA A 102 -21.69 16.40 2.65
N LEU A 103 -22.54 17.22 2.06
CA LEU A 103 -22.15 18.35 1.19
C LEU A 103 -21.32 19.37 1.95
N THR A 104 -21.77 19.81 3.13
CA THR A 104 -21.08 20.76 4.00
C THR A 104 -19.70 20.23 4.43
N LYS A 105 -19.64 18.97 4.88
CA LYS A 105 -18.37 18.28 5.23
C LYS A 105 -17.36 18.34 4.09
N ASN A 106 -17.83 18.22 2.86
CA ASN A 106 -17.01 18.23 1.65
C ASN A 106 -16.78 19.63 1.05
N GLY A 107 -17.16 20.70 1.76
CA GLY A 107 -16.89 22.08 1.38
C GLY A 107 -17.89 22.71 0.41
N PHE A 108 -19.05 22.11 0.20
CA PHE A 108 -20.18 22.69 -0.55
C PHE A 108 -21.09 23.46 0.41
N THR A 109 -20.63 24.59 0.92
CA THR A 109 -21.26 25.31 2.03
C THR A 109 -22.32 26.33 1.58
N GLU A 110 -22.36 26.67 0.29
CA GLU A 110 -23.28 27.68 -0.27
C GLU A 110 -24.38 27.05 -1.13
N ILE A 111 -24.74 25.76 -0.84
CA ILE A 111 -25.91 25.13 -1.47
C ILE A 111 -27.17 25.68 -0.80
N LYS A 112 -28.01 26.32 -1.60
CA LYS A 112 -29.22 26.98 -1.12
C LYS A 112 -30.26 25.98 -0.60
N LYS A 113 -30.39 24.81 -1.26
CA LYS A 113 -31.38 23.77 -0.91
C LYS A 113 -31.01 22.43 -1.53
N VAL A 114 -31.30 21.36 -0.81
CA VAL A 114 -31.20 19.98 -1.29
C VAL A 114 -32.60 19.43 -1.52
N TYR A 115 -32.89 19.04 -2.77
CA TYR A 115 -34.17 18.42 -3.16
C TYR A 115 -33.95 16.91 -3.27
N VAL A 116 -34.68 16.14 -2.49
CA VAL A 116 -34.55 14.69 -2.48
C VAL A 116 -35.88 14.06 -2.90
N SER A 117 -35.81 13.03 -3.76
CA SER A 117 -36.98 12.35 -4.34
C SER A 117 -37.98 11.85 -3.29
N ASN A 118 -37.47 11.29 -2.20
CA ASN A 118 -38.33 10.79 -1.11
C ASN A 118 -39.10 11.91 -0.38
N ALA A 119 -38.45 13.03 -0.09
CA ALA A 119 -39.09 14.19 0.56
C ALA A 119 -40.07 14.91 -0.38
N MET A 120 -39.71 15.00 -1.66
CA MET A 120 -40.51 15.66 -2.68
C MET A 120 -41.63 14.78 -3.25
N GLN A 121 -41.61 13.47 -2.97
CA GLN A 121 -42.51 12.48 -3.59
C GLN A 121 -42.55 12.65 -5.11
N ALA A 122 -41.35 12.66 -5.71
CA ALA A 122 -41.12 12.88 -7.13
C ALA A 122 -39.73 12.33 -7.52
N ARG A 123 -39.52 12.01 -8.80
CA ARG A 123 -38.26 11.40 -9.29
C ARG A 123 -37.71 12.15 -10.48
N LYS A 124 -36.38 12.16 -10.61
CA LYS A 124 -35.69 12.75 -11.79
C LYS A 124 -35.99 11.98 -13.08
N ASP A 125 -36.02 10.65 -13.00
CA ASP A 125 -36.26 9.79 -14.17
C ASP A 125 -37.70 9.82 -14.69
N GLU A 126 -38.64 10.41 -13.95
CA GLU A 126 -40.04 10.71 -14.36
C GLU A 126 -40.20 12.18 -14.75
N GLY A 127 -39.23 13.05 -14.44
CA GLY A 127 -39.24 14.49 -14.74
C GLY A 127 -40.05 15.33 -13.75
N ASP A 128 -40.90 14.73 -12.93
CA ASP A 128 -41.77 15.42 -11.99
C ASP A 128 -40.99 16.11 -10.85
N LEU A 129 -39.81 15.59 -10.46
CA LEU A 129 -38.92 16.25 -9.51
C LEU A 129 -38.39 17.58 -10.08
N PHE A 130 -37.97 17.60 -11.33
CA PHE A 130 -37.54 18.86 -11.99
C PHE A 130 -38.69 19.87 -12.08
N THR A 131 -39.93 19.42 -12.39
CA THR A 131 -41.10 20.27 -12.42
C THR A 131 -41.33 20.96 -11.07
N LYS A 132 -41.26 20.21 -9.97
CA LYS A 132 -41.40 20.75 -8.60
C LYS A 132 -40.27 21.72 -8.23
N VAL A 133 -39.03 21.39 -8.62
CA VAL A 133 -37.85 22.26 -8.38
C VAL A 133 -37.99 23.60 -9.11
N VAL A 134 -38.35 23.58 -10.39
CA VAL A 134 -38.55 24.81 -11.20
C VAL A 134 -39.67 25.67 -10.60
N ALA A 135 -40.79 25.04 -10.18
CA ALA A 135 -41.87 25.75 -9.55
C ALA A 135 -41.50 26.39 -8.21
N ASP A 136 -40.72 25.69 -7.38
CA ASP A 136 -40.26 26.20 -6.07
C ASP A 136 -39.27 27.37 -6.23
N LEU A 137 -38.34 27.28 -7.20
CA LEU A 137 -37.35 28.30 -7.44
C LEU A 137 -37.88 29.55 -8.14
N LYS A 138 -39.01 29.44 -8.82
CA LYS A 138 -39.56 30.54 -9.68
C LYS A 138 -38.54 31.10 -10.65
N GLN A 139 -37.66 30.26 -11.18
CA GLN A 139 -36.59 30.61 -12.08
C GLN A 139 -36.88 30.15 -13.51
N GLU A 140 -36.59 31.00 -14.49
CA GLU A 140 -36.81 30.70 -15.91
C GLU A 140 -35.65 29.90 -16.53
N ALA A 141 -34.45 29.96 -15.93
CA ALA A 141 -33.26 29.29 -16.44
C ALA A 141 -32.58 28.39 -15.37
N LEU A 142 -32.57 27.11 -15.63
CA LEU A 142 -31.87 26.10 -14.84
C LEU A 142 -30.83 25.40 -15.72
N VAL A 143 -29.62 25.21 -15.18
CA VAL A 143 -28.60 24.32 -15.74
C VAL A 143 -28.43 23.15 -14.80
N HIS A 144 -28.58 21.92 -15.31
CA HIS A 144 -28.42 20.71 -14.54
C HIS A 144 -27.14 19.97 -14.98
N ILE A 145 -26.34 19.50 -14.02
CA ILE A 145 -25.15 18.69 -14.26
C ILE A 145 -25.27 17.41 -13.42
N GLY A 146 -25.12 16.26 -14.06
CA GLY A 146 -25.18 14.97 -13.34
C GLY A 146 -24.63 13.82 -14.14
N ASP A 147 -24.53 12.66 -13.47
CA ASP A 147 -23.78 11.48 -13.93
C ASP A 147 -24.65 10.36 -14.49
N ASN A 148 -25.96 10.45 -14.41
CA ASN A 148 -26.88 9.49 -15.00
C ASN A 148 -27.43 10.05 -16.32
N TYR A 149 -27.06 9.39 -17.44
CA TYR A 149 -27.43 9.88 -18.77
C TYR A 149 -28.94 10.10 -18.94
N ARG A 150 -29.77 9.17 -18.44
CA ARG A 150 -31.23 9.29 -18.55
C ARG A 150 -31.80 10.36 -17.65
N SER A 151 -31.56 10.24 -16.33
CA SER A 151 -32.22 11.11 -15.34
C SER A 151 -31.60 12.50 -15.24
N ASP A 152 -30.31 12.67 -15.61
CA ASP A 152 -29.62 13.96 -15.44
C ASP A 152 -29.34 14.68 -16.76
N PHE A 153 -29.50 14.02 -17.92
CA PHE A 153 -29.28 14.65 -19.22
C PHE A 153 -30.50 14.53 -20.13
N GLU A 154 -30.97 13.30 -20.43
CA GLU A 154 -32.03 13.09 -21.41
C GLU A 154 -33.38 13.70 -20.96
N ILE A 155 -33.83 13.40 -19.75
CA ILE A 155 -35.12 13.87 -19.20
C ILE A 155 -35.15 15.39 -19.05
N PRO A 156 -34.22 16.04 -18.34
CA PRO A 156 -34.23 17.50 -18.20
C PRO A 156 -34.08 18.21 -19.56
N SER A 157 -33.30 17.66 -20.51
CA SER A 157 -33.20 18.22 -21.86
C SER A 157 -34.54 18.21 -22.61
N LYS A 158 -35.29 17.11 -22.51
CA LYS A 158 -36.66 17.02 -23.08
C LYS A 158 -37.64 18.03 -22.44
N MET A 159 -37.39 18.44 -21.20
CA MET A 159 -38.17 19.44 -20.47
C MET A 159 -37.70 20.87 -20.75
N GLY A 160 -36.73 21.09 -21.65
CA GLY A 160 -36.18 22.41 -21.97
C GLY A 160 -35.16 22.93 -20.93
N ILE A 161 -34.76 22.12 -19.97
CA ILE A 161 -33.70 22.44 -19.03
C ILE A 161 -32.34 22.22 -19.71
N LYS A 162 -31.44 23.20 -19.63
CA LYS A 162 -30.08 23.04 -20.13
C LYS A 162 -29.34 21.99 -19.27
N ALA A 163 -29.07 20.82 -19.84
CA ALA A 163 -28.43 19.72 -19.13
C ALA A 163 -27.02 19.41 -19.64
N CYS A 164 -26.16 19.00 -18.75
CA CYS A 164 -24.80 18.56 -19.05
C CYS A 164 -24.57 17.18 -18.43
N PHE A 165 -24.27 16.21 -19.30
CA PHE A 165 -23.88 14.87 -18.85
C PHE A 165 -22.44 14.86 -18.37
N TYR A 166 -22.21 14.46 -17.14
CA TYR A 166 -20.90 14.40 -16.51
C TYR A 166 -20.64 12.98 -15.98
N PRO A 167 -20.09 12.08 -16.80
CA PRO A 167 -20.06 10.65 -16.54
C PRO A 167 -19.26 10.31 -15.28
N LYS A 168 -19.60 9.19 -14.65
CA LYS A 168 -18.83 8.62 -13.54
C LYS A 168 -17.41 8.32 -13.99
N ILE A 169 -16.44 8.47 -13.08
CA ILE A 169 -15.02 8.15 -13.38
C ILE A 169 -14.90 6.72 -13.89
N LEU A 170 -15.65 5.80 -13.31
CA LEU A 170 -15.65 4.41 -13.70
C LEU A 170 -16.16 4.19 -15.14
N ASP A 171 -17.17 4.95 -15.57
CA ASP A 171 -17.69 4.90 -16.95
C ASP A 171 -16.67 5.47 -17.94
N ILE A 172 -15.96 6.53 -17.55
CA ILE A 172 -14.86 7.08 -18.34
C ILE A 172 -13.78 6.03 -18.54
N VAL A 173 -13.30 5.40 -17.44
CA VAL A 173 -12.28 4.34 -17.51
C VAL A 173 -12.75 3.17 -18.39
N SER A 174 -14.02 2.76 -18.28
CA SER A 174 -14.57 1.67 -19.08
C SER A 174 -14.59 1.97 -20.58
N GLY A 175 -14.79 3.24 -20.95
CA GLY A 175 -14.77 3.70 -22.34
C GLY A 175 -13.37 3.71 -22.96
N TYR A 176 -12.32 3.89 -22.13
CA TYR A 176 -10.93 3.91 -22.60
C TYR A 176 -10.28 2.53 -22.64
N ASP A 177 -10.49 1.70 -21.64
CA ASP A 177 -9.93 0.36 -21.57
C ASP A 177 -10.87 -0.59 -20.81
N ARG A 178 -11.71 -1.27 -21.57
CA ARG A 178 -12.68 -2.22 -20.99
C ARG A 178 -12.02 -3.37 -20.24
N GLN A 179 -10.87 -3.84 -20.69
CA GLN A 179 -10.16 -4.91 -19.99
C GLN A 179 -9.59 -4.41 -18.65
N LEU A 180 -9.07 -3.18 -18.64
CA LEU A 180 -8.63 -2.55 -17.40
C LEU A 180 -9.79 -2.37 -16.44
N TYR A 181 -10.93 -1.90 -16.91
CA TYR A 181 -12.14 -1.79 -16.12
C TYR A 181 -12.57 -3.14 -15.51
N ASP A 182 -12.62 -4.19 -16.32
CA ASP A 182 -13.00 -5.53 -15.87
C ASP A 182 -11.99 -6.10 -14.85
N MET A 183 -10.71 -5.75 -14.97
CA MET A 183 -9.66 -6.12 -14.03
C MET A 183 -9.72 -5.32 -12.72
N ILE A 184 -9.97 -4.01 -12.79
CA ILE A 184 -10.08 -3.15 -11.61
C ILE A 184 -11.25 -3.62 -10.73
N LEU A 185 -12.39 -3.94 -11.33
CA LEU A 185 -13.57 -4.34 -10.60
C LEU A 185 -13.62 -5.82 -10.25
N ASP A 186 -12.82 -6.66 -10.91
CA ASP A 186 -12.95 -8.13 -10.80
C ASP A 186 -14.42 -8.58 -10.96
N CYS A 187 -15.11 -7.93 -11.91
CA CYS A 187 -16.57 -7.83 -11.98
C CYS A 187 -17.29 -9.13 -12.35
N LYS A 188 -16.58 -10.25 -12.46
CA LYS A 188 -17.21 -11.51 -12.80
C LYS A 188 -17.86 -12.17 -11.58
N GLN A 189 -19.04 -11.67 -11.24
CA GLN A 189 -20.11 -12.46 -10.61
C GLN A 189 -20.09 -12.73 -9.11
N ASN A 190 -19.31 -12.04 -8.26
CA ASN A 190 -19.38 -12.34 -6.84
C ASN A 190 -19.90 -11.15 -6.01
N ARG A 191 -21.12 -11.23 -5.50
CA ARG A 191 -21.68 -10.30 -4.49
C ARG A 191 -21.15 -10.63 -3.08
N SER A 192 -19.88 -11.06 -2.96
CA SER A 192 -19.25 -11.30 -1.69
C SER A 192 -18.95 -9.99 -0.96
N ALA A 193 -18.81 -10.04 0.36
CA ALA A 193 -18.36 -8.89 1.14
C ALA A 193 -17.02 -8.34 0.64
N GLU A 194 -16.09 -9.22 0.29
CA GLU A 194 -14.78 -8.85 -0.26
C GLU A 194 -14.89 -8.07 -1.58
N PHE A 195 -15.77 -8.48 -2.50
CA PHE A 195 -16.03 -7.74 -3.73
C PHE A 195 -16.52 -6.31 -3.45
N LEU A 196 -17.40 -6.14 -2.47
CA LEU A 196 -17.92 -4.83 -2.11
C LEU A 196 -16.84 -3.94 -1.47
N HIS A 197 -15.95 -4.52 -0.65
CA HIS A 197 -14.81 -3.82 -0.08
C HIS A 197 -13.82 -3.39 -1.16
N LYS A 198 -13.48 -4.29 -2.10
CA LYS A 198 -12.64 -3.97 -3.27
C LYS A 198 -13.26 -2.87 -4.12
N SER A 199 -14.56 -2.93 -4.40
CA SER A 199 -15.26 -1.91 -5.19
C SER A 199 -15.23 -0.54 -4.52
N LEU A 200 -15.41 -0.49 -3.19
CA LEU A 200 -15.36 0.74 -2.42
C LEU A 200 -13.96 1.37 -2.46
N ILE A 201 -12.93 0.57 -2.25
CA ILE A 201 -11.54 1.05 -2.32
C ILE A 201 -11.17 1.45 -3.75
N THR A 202 -11.63 0.69 -4.76
CA THR A 202 -11.42 1.04 -6.18
C THR A 202 -12.03 2.40 -6.50
N GLY A 203 -13.25 2.68 -6.02
CA GLY A 203 -13.86 4.00 -6.16
C GLY A 203 -13.03 5.11 -5.53
N PHE A 204 -12.46 4.87 -4.35
CA PHE A 204 -11.55 5.81 -3.69
C PHE A 204 -10.26 6.01 -4.52
N VAL A 205 -9.60 4.93 -4.95
CA VAL A 205 -8.37 4.98 -5.77
C VAL A 205 -8.59 5.79 -7.04
N LEU A 206 -9.67 5.52 -7.76
CA LEU A 206 -10.01 6.24 -9.00
C LEU A 206 -10.32 7.71 -8.74
N ASN A 207 -10.95 8.04 -7.62
CA ASN A 207 -11.21 9.43 -7.27
C ASN A 207 -9.92 10.19 -6.95
N GLN A 208 -8.95 9.57 -6.24
CA GLN A 208 -7.63 10.15 -5.98
C GLN A 208 -6.84 10.34 -7.29
N TYR A 209 -6.85 9.34 -8.15
CA TYR A 209 -6.20 9.42 -9.46
C TYR A 209 -6.80 10.53 -10.34
N TRP A 210 -8.14 10.59 -10.44
CA TRP A 210 -8.83 11.55 -11.28
C TRP A 210 -8.66 13.00 -10.83
N ALA A 211 -8.53 13.22 -9.52
CA ALA A 211 -8.28 14.56 -8.96
C ALA A 211 -7.01 15.24 -9.52
N GLN A 212 -6.06 14.45 -10.02
CA GLN A 212 -4.78 14.92 -10.55
C GLN A 212 -4.77 15.10 -12.07
N HIS A 213 -5.69 14.45 -12.79
CA HIS A 213 -5.69 14.39 -14.26
C HIS A 213 -6.70 15.30 -14.95
N LYS A 214 -7.30 16.26 -14.26
CA LYS A 214 -8.21 17.31 -14.74
C LYS A 214 -8.56 17.25 -16.24
N ALA A 215 -9.64 16.58 -16.58
CA ALA A 215 -10.28 16.57 -17.90
C ALA A 215 -9.43 16.03 -19.09
N GLU A 216 -8.21 15.58 -18.88
CA GLU A 216 -7.41 14.91 -19.91
C GLU A 216 -7.78 13.42 -20.04
N GLN A 217 -7.45 12.83 -21.18
CA GLN A 217 -7.64 11.38 -21.38
C GLN A 217 -6.75 10.63 -20.39
N PRO A 218 -7.31 9.73 -19.55
CA PRO A 218 -6.51 9.01 -18.57
C PRO A 218 -5.46 8.15 -19.25
N LYS A 219 -4.21 8.44 -18.99
CA LYS A 219 -3.06 7.64 -19.38
C LYS A 219 -2.56 6.89 -18.17
N LEU A 220 -3.19 5.77 -17.85
CA LEU A 220 -2.84 4.99 -16.67
C LEU A 220 -1.34 4.64 -16.65
N PHE A 221 -0.69 4.85 -15.50
CA PHE A 221 0.75 4.64 -15.29
C PHE A 221 1.65 5.45 -16.26
N ASP A 222 1.32 6.71 -16.51
CA ASP A 222 2.13 7.61 -17.35
C ASP A 222 3.15 8.45 -16.54
N SER A 223 3.04 8.42 -15.22
CA SER A 223 3.92 9.10 -14.28
C SER A 223 4.20 8.23 -13.03
N LEU A 224 5.22 8.62 -12.25
CA LEU A 224 5.50 8.00 -10.94
C LEU A 224 4.35 8.24 -9.94
N THR A 225 3.72 9.40 -10.03
CA THR A 225 2.53 9.73 -9.23
C THR A 225 1.36 8.81 -9.57
N ASP A 226 1.14 8.48 -10.86
CA ASP A 226 0.10 7.52 -11.27
C ASP A 226 0.40 6.12 -10.74
N PHE A 227 1.63 5.67 -10.89
CA PHE A 227 2.08 4.39 -10.33
C PHE A 227 1.84 4.33 -8.82
N ALA A 228 2.20 5.40 -8.10
CA ALA A 228 2.02 5.46 -6.67
C ALA A 228 0.54 5.43 -6.27
N ASN A 229 -0.34 6.20 -6.94
CA ASN A 229 -1.77 6.25 -6.60
C ASN A 229 -2.57 5.01 -7.03
N LEU A 230 -2.26 4.45 -8.22
CA LEU A 230 -3.05 3.35 -8.78
C LEU A 230 -2.59 1.97 -8.29
N PHE A 231 -1.32 1.85 -7.88
CA PHE A 231 -0.74 0.57 -7.51
C PHE A 231 -0.09 0.59 -6.12
N LEU A 232 0.97 1.37 -5.90
CA LEU A 232 1.84 1.21 -4.74
C LEU A 232 1.15 1.59 -3.42
N ALA A 233 0.41 2.70 -3.40
CA ALA A 233 -0.30 3.13 -2.20
C ALA A 233 -1.47 2.21 -1.84
N PRO A 234 -2.36 1.80 -2.77
CA PRO A 234 -3.35 0.76 -2.51
C PRO A 234 -2.72 -0.55 -2.04
N TYR A 235 -1.62 -0.98 -2.67
CA TYR A 235 -0.88 -2.18 -2.31
C TYR A 235 -0.42 -2.16 -0.85
N LEU A 236 0.19 -1.06 -0.41
CA LEU A 236 0.64 -0.89 0.97
C LEU A 236 -0.52 -0.74 1.96
N CYS A 237 -1.58 -0.02 1.60
CA CYS A 237 -2.77 0.08 2.45
C CYS A 237 -3.43 -1.29 2.64
N TYR A 238 -3.53 -2.10 1.58
CA TYR A 238 -4.07 -3.46 1.66
C TYR A 238 -3.19 -4.37 2.53
N MET A 239 -1.87 -4.26 2.37
CA MET A 239 -0.92 -5.00 3.21
C MET A 239 -1.09 -4.65 4.69
N VAL A 240 -1.22 -3.37 5.02
CA VAL A 240 -1.43 -2.94 6.42
C VAL A 240 -2.75 -3.46 6.96
N LEU A 241 -3.85 -3.36 6.21
CA LEU A 241 -5.15 -3.91 6.61
C LEU A 241 -5.09 -5.43 6.81
N TRP A 242 -4.42 -6.15 5.90
CA TRP A 242 -4.20 -7.57 6.05
C TRP A 242 -3.43 -7.88 7.33
N LEU A 243 -2.33 -7.15 7.60
CA LEU A 243 -1.49 -7.35 8.77
C LEU A 243 -2.25 -7.09 10.08
N GLN A 244 -3.05 -6.02 10.13
CA GLN A 244 -3.88 -5.68 11.28
C GLN A 244 -4.96 -6.73 11.55
N ASN A 245 -5.46 -7.41 10.52
CA ASN A 245 -6.44 -8.49 10.64
C ASN A 245 -5.84 -9.85 11.00
N GLN A 246 -4.50 -9.99 11.12
CA GLN A 246 -3.88 -11.25 11.55
C GLN A 246 -3.98 -11.42 13.07
N TYR A 247 -5.00 -12.14 13.53
CA TYR A 247 -5.24 -12.38 14.97
C TYR A 247 -4.02 -12.94 15.70
N SER A 248 -3.31 -13.89 15.10
CA SER A 248 -2.10 -14.49 15.69
C SER A 248 -1.00 -13.44 15.93
N ILE A 249 -0.81 -12.50 15.00
CA ILE A 249 0.17 -11.43 15.14
C ILE A 249 -0.22 -10.52 16.31
N GLN A 250 -1.45 -10.06 16.35
CA GLN A 250 -1.92 -9.11 17.37
C GLN A 250 -1.94 -9.71 18.78
N THR A 251 -2.07 -11.04 18.88
CA THR A 251 -2.18 -11.74 20.17
C THR A 251 -0.83 -12.15 20.76
N TYR A 252 0.12 -12.60 19.92
CA TYR A 252 1.36 -13.22 20.39
C TYR A 252 2.54 -12.25 20.49
N TYR A 253 2.49 -11.10 19.82
CA TYR A 253 3.61 -10.16 19.80
C TYR A 253 3.23 -8.85 20.46
N LYS A 254 4.26 -8.10 20.89
CA LYS A 254 4.10 -6.77 21.52
C LYS A 254 4.41 -5.64 20.56
N LYS A 255 5.27 -5.90 19.57
CA LYS A 255 5.80 -4.89 18.65
C LYS A 255 6.21 -5.54 17.33
N ILE A 256 6.12 -4.80 16.23
CA ILE A 256 6.65 -5.18 14.93
C ILE A 256 7.91 -4.37 14.67
N TYR A 257 8.99 -5.05 14.30
CA TYR A 257 10.27 -4.41 13.95
C TYR A 257 10.46 -4.41 12.45
N PHE A 258 10.39 -3.24 11.84
CA PHE A 258 10.58 -3.08 10.41
C PHE A 258 12.07 -3.01 10.08
N ILE A 259 12.56 -3.92 9.24
CA ILE A 259 13.96 -3.99 8.85
C ILE A 259 14.29 -2.78 7.95
N ALA A 260 15.44 -2.17 8.21
CA ALA A 260 15.91 -0.97 7.51
C ALA A 260 15.97 -1.14 6.00
N ARG A 261 15.82 -0.01 5.33
CA ARG A 261 15.59 0.19 3.91
C ARG A 261 14.19 -0.25 3.53
N ASP A 262 13.96 -1.51 3.23
CA ASP A 262 12.71 -2.04 2.70
C ASP A 262 11.51 -1.86 3.65
N GLY A 263 11.74 -1.80 4.95
CA GLY A 263 10.71 -1.57 5.95
C GLY A 263 10.32 -0.10 6.15
N TYR A 264 11.04 0.86 5.56
CA TYR A 264 10.84 2.29 5.85
C TYR A 264 9.45 2.81 5.43
N LEU A 265 9.11 2.73 4.16
CA LEU A 265 7.81 3.20 3.69
C LEU A 265 6.65 2.35 4.22
N PRO A 266 6.74 1.00 4.25
CA PRO A 266 5.76 0.14 4.90
C PRO A 266 5.48 0.51 6.36
N GLN A 267 6.52 0.79 7.16
CA GLN A 267 6.35 1.25 8.54
C GLN A 267 5.59 2.57 8.61
N LYS A 268 5.97 3.55 7.81
CA LYS A 268 5.28 4.86 7.78
C LYS A 268 3.80 4.74 7.45
N VAL A 269 3.46 3.88 6.49
CA VAL A 269 2.05 3.63 6.14
C VAL A 269 1.33 2.89 7.28
N TYR A 270 1.99 1.91 7.90
CA TYR A 270 1.43 1.20 9.04
C TYR A 270 1.14 2.14 10.21
N ASP A 271 2.12 2.95 10.62
CA ASP A 271 1.98 3.89 11.74
C ASP A 271 0.92 4.97 11.45
N LEU A 272 0.86 5.43 10.19
CA LEU A 272 -0.15 6.38 9.77
C LEU A 272 -1.57 5.80 9.86
N LEU A 273 -1.77 4.54 9.45
CA LEU A 273 -3.08 3.89 9.48
C LEU A 273 -3.44 3.36 10.87
N ASN A 274 -2.47 3.07 11.73
CA ASN A 274 -2.71 2.61 13.11
C ASN A 274 -3.33 3.75 13.95
N ASP A 275 -4.41 3.45 14.66
CA ASP A 275 -5.06 4.37 15.60
C ASP A 275 -4.69 4.11 17.06
N GLY A 276 -3.71 3.23 17.30
CA GLY A 276 -3.27 2.78 18.61
C GLY A 276 -3.90 1.47 19.08
N SER A 277 -4.83 0.90 18.29
CA SER A 277 -5.47 -0.39 18.60
C SER A 277 -4.61 -1.60 18.24
N PHE A 278 -3.56 -1.41 17.44
CA PHE A 278 -2.68 -2.47 16.94
C PHE A 278 -1.25 -2.31 17.48
N LEU A 279 -0.40 -3.29 17.18
CA LEU A 279 0.98 -3.32 17.64
C LEU A 279 1.73 -2.02 17.29
N THR A 280 2.56 -1.56 18.22
CA THR A 280 3.51 -0.49 17.94
C THR A 280 4.65 -0.98 17.06
N THR A 281 5.41 -0.07 16.47
CA THR A 281 6.50 -0.41 15.57
C THR A 281 7.84 0.14 16.02
N SER A 282 8.92 -0.37 15.46
CA SER A 282 10.25 0.21 15.52
C SER A 282 11.01 -0.08 14.25
N TYR A 283 11.86 0.86 13.83
CA TYR A 283 12.76 0.68 12.68
C TYR A 283 14.09 0.10 13.16
N VAL A 284 14.60 -0.91 12.47
CA VAL A 284 15.78 -1.68 12.92
C VAL A 284 16.80 -1.78 11.81
N TYR A 285 17.98 -1.27 12.05
CA TYR A 285 19.09 -1.40 11.10
C TYR A 285 19.62 -2.83 11.08
N ALA A 286 19.32 -3.54 9.99
CA ALA A 286 19.86 -4.86 9.72
C ALA A 286 20.08 -5.02 8.21
N SER A 287 21.15 -5.67 7.85
CA SER A 287 21.45 -6.01 6.46
C SER A 287 22.16 -7.36 6.40
N ARG A 288 22.23 -7.94 5.21
CA ARG A 288 23.02 -9.17 5.01
C ARG A 288 24.47 -9.00 5.46
N ILE A 289 25.08 -7.87 5.15
CA ILE A 289 26.47 -7.56 5.54
C ILE A 289 26.60 -7.46 7.05
N ALA A 290 25.70 -6.71 7.71
CA ALA A 290 25.78 -6.46 9.15
C ALA A 290 25.59 -7.74 10.00
N TYR A 291 24.68 -8.64 9.63
CA TYR A 291 24.45 -9.85 10.44
C TYR A 291 25.43 -10.99 10.12
N TRP A 292 25.96 -11.08 8.87
CA TRP A 292 26.89 -12.13 8.53
C TRP A 292 28.18 -12.07 9.32
N THR A 293 28.70 -10.88 9.62
CA THR A 293 29.83 -10.70 10.52
C THR A 293 29.54 -11.20 11.94
N GLY A 294 28.27 -11.38 12.31
CA GLY A 294 27.86 -11.89 13.61
C GLY A 294 27.65 -13.40 13.70
N ILE A 295 27.41 -14.07 12.58
CA ILE A 295 27.02 -15.51 12.57
C ILE A 295 28.07 -16.46 12.06
N TYR A 296 28.94 -16.06 11.11
CA TYR A 296 30.04 -16.90 10.66
C TYR A 296 31.15 -16.95 11.72
N SER A 297 31.95 -18.00 11.71
CA SER A 297 32.99 -18.22 12.71
C SER A 297 34.24 -17.35 12.46
N SER A 298 34.49 -16.99 11.21
CA SER A 298 35.64 -16.20 10.79
C SER A 298 35.39 -15.53 9.42
N PHE A 299 36.26 -14.63 9.01
CA PHE A 299 36.25 -14.04 7.67
C PHE A 299 36.47 -15.08 6.58
N SER A 300 37.31 -16.10 6.84
CA SER A 300 37.49 -17.26 5.96
C SER A 300 36.20 -18.07 5.81
N ASP A 301 35.48 -18.36 6.90
CA ASP A 301 34.19 -19.04 6.86
C ASP A 301 33.17 -18.25 6.03
N LEU A 302 33.14 -16.92 6.21
CA LEU A 302 32.33 -16.02 5.37
C LEU A 302 32.69 -16.15 3.88
N LEU A 303 34.00 -16.16 3.54
CA LEU A 303 34.46 -16.29 2.17
C LEU A 303 34.02 -17.62 1.55
N TYR A 304 34.19 -18.74 2.25
CA TYR A 304 33.80 -20.06 1.76
C TYR A 304 32.27 -20.22 1.61
N LYS A 305 31.50 -19.56 2.45
CA LYS A 305 30.02 -19.65 2.40
C LYS A 305 29.41 -18.68 1.39
N GLN A 306 29.97 -17.50 1.23
CA GLN A 306 29.41 -16.45 0.38
C GLN A 306 30.09 -16.36 -1.00
N GLY A 307 31.35 -16.75 -1.12
CA GLY A 307 32.08 -16.72 -2.40
C GLY A 307 31.38 -17.48 -3.53
N PRO A 308 30.89 -18.72 -3.33
CA PRO A 308 30.19 -19.48 -4.37
C PRO A 308 28.91 -18.81 -4.88
N CYS A 309 28.29 -17.93 -4.08
CA CYS A 309 27.07 -17.24 -4.42
C CYS A 309 27.28 -15.96 -5.22
N LYS A 310 28.55 -15.58 -5.50
CA LYS A 310 28.90 -14.36 -6.24
C LYS A 310 28.72 -14.52 -7.74
N MET A 311 28.57 -13.38 -8.42
CA MET A 311 28.59 -13.33 -9.88
C MET A 311 29.98 -13.73 -10.42
N GLU A 312 30.03 -14.14 -11.68
CA GLU A 312 31.25 -14.65 -12.32
C GLU A 312 32.39 -13.62 -12.38
N ASP A 313 32.04 -12.33 -12.46
CA ASP A 313 32.96 -11.20 -12.52
C ASP A 313 33.34 -10.59 -11.16
N TYR A 314 32.90 -11.20 -10.04
CA TYR A 314 33.08 -10.66 -8.69
C TYR A 314 34.52 -10.95 -8.17
N THR A 315 35.28 -9.88 -7.96
CA THR A 315 36.71 -9.98 -7.59
C THR A 315 36.91 -10.04 -6.07
N LEU A 316 38.15 -10.41 -5.65
CA LEU A 316 38.58 -10.35 -4.25
C LEU A 316 38.48 -8.90 -3.70
N GLN A 317 38.85 -7.91 -4.51
CA GLN A 317 38.70 -6.50 -4.13
C GLN A 317 37.24 -6.15 -3.81
N ASP A 318 36.32 -6.62 -4.61
CA ASP A 318 34.89 -6.38 -4.41
C ASP A 318 34.37 -7.06 -3.15
N PHE A 319 34.82 -8.30 -2.90
CA PHE A 319 34.52 -9.02 -1.68
C PHE A 319 35.00 -8.27 -0.44
N LEU A 320 36.25 -7.80 -0.45
CA LEU A 320 36.77 -7.00 0.66
C LEU A 320 36.00 -5.70 0.85
N LYS A 321 35.68 -4.97 -0.22
CA LYS A 321 34.89 -3.75 -0.14
C LYS A 321 33.48 -4.00 0.46
N ALA A 322 32.86 -5.12 0.11
CA ALA A 322 31.51 -5.43 0.56
C ALA A 322 31.46 -5.90 2.02
N TYR A 323 32.47 -6.66 2.46
CA TYR A 323 32.42 -7.37 3.75
C TYR A 323 33.40 -6.88 4.79
N LEU A 324 34.28 -5.95 4.45
CA LEU A 324 35.25 -5.31 5.34
C LEU A 324 35.08 -3.79 5.28
N PRO A 325 34.08 -3.23 5.97
CA PRO A 325 33.80 -1.79 5.94
C PRO A 325 34.80 -0.95 6.75
N ASP A 326 35.71 -1.57 7.51
CA ASP A 326 36.79 -0.88 8.19
C ASP A 326 37.83 -0.37 7.17
N ALA A 327 37.78 0.94 6.90
CA ALA A 327 38.59 1.56 5.86
C ALA A 327 40.09 1.43 6.13
N LEU A 328 40.51 1.42 7.40
CA LEU A 328 41.94 1.28 7.77
C LEU A 328 42.42 -0.15 7.53
N LEU A 329 41.66 -1.12 7.99
CA LEU A 329 41.99 -2.53 7.82
C LEU A 329 41.88 -2.93 6.33
N TYR A 330 40.86 -2.45 5.63
CA TYR A 330 40.73 -2.63 4.18
C TYR A 330 41.99 -2.11 3.45
N LYS A 331 42.36 -0.86 3.73
CA LYS A 331 43.55 -0.25 3.11
C LYS A 331 44.82 -1.00 3.48
N PHE A 332 44.99 -1.36 4.77
CA PHE A 332 46.13 -2.14 5.23
C PHE A 332 46.30 -3.46 4.46
N ILE A 333 45.22 -4.20 4.21
CA ILE A 333 45.26 -5.44 3.43
C ILE A 333 45.55 -5.16 1.95
N THR A 334 44.84 -4.21 1.35
CA THR A 334 44.93 -3.97 -0.10
C THR A 334 46.24 -3.33 -0.53
N ASP A 335 46.87 -2.53 0.32
CA ASP A 335 48.20 -1.94 0.05
C ASP A 335 49.32 -3.00 -0.03
N HIS A 336 49.12 -4.21 0.51
CA HIS A 336 50.06 -5.33 0.46
C HIS A 336 49.74 -6.38 -0.61
N LEU A 337 48.66 -6.21 -1.35
CA LEU A 337 48.24 -7.11 -2.43
C LEU A 337 48.45 -6.42 -3.79
N THR A 338 48.95 -7.20 -4.78
CA THR A 338 49.07 -6.69 -6.15
C THR A 338 47.70 -6.54 -6.81
N SER A 339 47.60 -5.70 -7.85
CA SER A 339 46.39 -5.54 -8.64
C SER A 339 45.90 -6.87 -9.24
N GLY A 340 46.81 -7.75 -9.65
CA GLY A 340 46.44 -9.09 -10.14
C GLY A 340 45.82 -9.99 -9.06
N GLN A 341 46.33 -9.92 -7.83
CA GLN A 341 45.77 -10.65 -6.70
C GLN A 341 44.37 -10.13 -6.30
N LEU A 342 44.21 -8.81 -6.29
CA LEU A 342 42.90 -8.18 -6.01
C LEU A 342 41.86 -8.45 -7.10
N SER A 343 42.28 -8.71 -8.33
CA SER A 343 41.43 -9.04 -9.47
C SER A 343 41.06 -10.52 -9.57
N LEU A 344 41.48 -11.38 -8.63
CA LEU A 344 41.09 -12.79 -8.63
C LEU A 344 39.57 -12.92 -8.48
N LEU A 345 38.95 -13.70 -9.36
CA LEU A 345 37.55 -14.01 -9.33
C LEU A 345 37.25 -14.94 -8.15
N VAL A 346 36.47 -14.45 -7.19
CA VAL A 346 36.24 -15.13 -5.90
C VAL A 346 35.60 -16.50 -6.08
N ARG A 347 34.58 -16.60 -6.95
CA ARG A 347 33.87 -17.85 -7.17
C ARG A 347 34.74 -19.00 -7.67
N GLU A 348 35.73 -18.67 -8.52
CA GLU A 348 36.60 -19.64 -9.15
C GLU A 348 37.86 -19.92 -8.34
N ASN A 349 38.28 -19.00 -7.47
CA ASN A 349 39.60 -19.00 -6.82
C ASN A 349 39.48 -18.88 -5.28
N ILE A 350 38.50 -19.48 -4.64
CA ILE A 350 38.23 -19.30 -3.20
C ILE A 350 39.46 -19.65 -2.35
N GLU A 351 40.10 -20.77 -2.63
CA GLU A 351 41.29 -21.23 -1.89
C GLU A 351 42.46 -20.26 -2.05
N ALA A 352 42.70 -19.74 -3.26
CA ALA A 352 43.72 -18.74 -3.51
C ALA A 352 43.40 -17.41 -2.80
N CYS A 353 42.15 -16.97 -2.83
CA CYS A 353 41.71 -15.79 -2.10
C CYS A 353 41.93 -15.95 -0.58
N ASP A 354 41.57 -17.12 -0.01
CA ASP A 354 41.76 -17.43 1.41
C ASP A 354 43.26 -17.42 1.76
N ALA A 355 44.10 -18.04 0.93
CA ALA A 355 45.55 -18.08 1.14
C ALA A 355 46.17 -16.66 1.16
N LEU A 356 45.67 -15.73 0.34
CA LEU A 356 46.13 -14.33 0.32
C LEU A 356 45.70 -13.58 1.59
N LEU A 357 44.64 -13.99 2.25
CA LEU A 357 44.10 -13.35 3.47
C LEU A 357 44.69 -13.95 4.76
N ARG A 358 45.31 -15.14 4.73
CA ARG A 358 45.93 -15.78 5.91
C ARG A 358 46.93 -14.91 6.65
N PRO A 359 47.82 -14.12 5.99
CA PRO A 359 48.75 -13.24 6.70
C PRO A 359 48.05 -12.22 7.61
N TYR A 360 46.76 -11.91 7.35
CA TYR A 360 45.97 -10.93 8.08
C TYR A 360 44.93 -11.58 9.00
N GLU A 361 44.99 -12.88 9.24
CA GLU A 361 44.00 -13.65 9.99
C GLU A 361 43.77 -13.08 11.39
N LYS A 362 44.83 -12.63 12.07
CA LYS A 362 44.75 -12.04 13.42
C LYS A 362 43.91 -10.75 13.44
N GLU A 363 44.21 -9.85 12.51
CA GLU A 363 43.53 -8.55 12.38
C GLU A 363 42.06 -8.75 11.95
N LEU A 364 41.82 -9.60 10.98
CA LEU A 364 40.47 -9.97 10.53
C LEU A 364 39.65 -10.61 11.66
N LYS A 365 40.28 -11.50 12.45
CA LYS A 365 39.60 -12.13 13.60
C LYS A 365 39.23 -11.11 14.66
N ASN A 366 40.16 -10.22 15.04
CA ASN A 366 39.91 -9.19 16.03
C ASN A 366 38.76 -8.26 15.61
N TRP A 367 38.79 -7.83 14.35
CA TRP A 367 37.69 -7.01 13.79
C TRP A 367 36.36 -7.76 13.81
N TYR A 368 36.36 -9.03 13.39
CA TYR A 368 35.18 -9.87 13.30
C TYR A 368 34.51 -10.07 14.67
N GLU A 369 35.31 -10.41 15.69
CA GLU A 369 34.83 -10.58 17.07
C GLU A 369 34.28 -9.26 17.67
N SER A 370 34.91 -8.14 17.35
CA SER A 370 34.42 -6.82 17.72
C SER A 370 33.04 -6.53 17.11
N GLN A 371 32.89 -6.76 15.80
CA GLN A 371 31.61 -6.56 15.12
C GLN A 371 30.51 -7.50 15.65
N LYS A 372 30.84 -8.75 15.94
CA LYS A 372 29.92 -9.71 16.55
C LYS A 372 29.42 -9.25 17.93
N LYS A 373 30.33 -8.72 18.76
CA LYS A 373 30.00 -8.17 20.08
C LYS A 373 29.05 -6.98 19.94
N LEU A 374 29.41 -5.99 19.10
CA LEU A 374 28.63 -4.76 18.90
C LEU A 374 27.26 -5.04 18.27
N ALA A 375 27.19 -5.87 17.24
CA ALA A 375 25.92 -6.29 16.64
C ALA A 375 25.00 -6.97 17.66
N GLY A 376 25.56 -7.89 18.47
CA GLY A 376 24.81 -8.56 19.53
C GLY A 376 24.32 -7.61 20.62
N GLU A 377 25.11 -6.58 20.98
CA GLU A 377 24.70 -5.54 21.92
C GLU A 377 23.54 -4.71 21.35
N TYR A 378 23.69 -4.19 20.12
CA TYR A 378 22.66 -3.43 19.44
C TYR A 378 21.33 -4.18 19.36
N TYR A 379 21.33 -5.42 18.87
CA TYR A 379 20.10 -6.17 18.71
C TYR A 379 19.45 -6.56 20.04
N ARG A 380 20.23 -6.92 21.07
CA ARG A 380 19.66 -7.19 22.39
C ARG A 380 19.03 -5.95 23.01
N ASN A 381 19.61 -4.76 22.80
CA ASN A 381 19.06 -3.52 23.31
C ASN A 381 17.76 -3.15 22.60
N ILE A 382 17.72 -3.20 21.26
CA ILE A 382 16.55 -2.80 20.50
C ILE A 382 15.38 -3.78 20.67
N PHE A 383 15.66 -5.07 20.87
CA PHE A 383 14.67 -6.12 21.06
C PHE A 383 14.31 -6.41 22.53
N LYS A 384 14.80 -5.61 23.49
CA LYS A 384 14.52 -5.88 24.90
C LYS A 384 13.02 -5.92 25.23
N GLU A 385 12.21 -5.09 24.55
CA GLU A 385 10.76 -4.98 24.73
C GLU A 385 9.95 -6.04 23.97
N ALA A 386 10.57 -6.85 23.11
CA ALA A 386 9.86 -7.80 22.25
C ALA A 386 9.19 -8.98 22.99
N GLY A 387 9.50 -9.18 24.28
CA GLY A 387 9.03 -10.38 25.00
C GLY A 387 9.84 -11.63 24.67
N GLY A 388 9.17 -12.79 24.61
CA GLY A 388 9.83 -14.10 24.37
C GLY A 388 10.23 -14.35 22.92
N ARG A 389 9.56 -13.70 21.97
CA ARG A 389 9.79 -13.83 20.53
C ARG A 389 9.80 -12.45 19.89
N ILE A 390 10.56 -12.30 18.83
CA ILE A 390 10.69 -11.06 18.05
C ILE A 390 9.92 -11.23 16.74
N LEU A 391 9.17 -10.21 16.33
CA LEU A 391 8.49 -10.20 15.04
C LEU A 391 9.10 -9.12 14.14
N VAL A 392 9.73 -9.53 13.05
CA VAL A 392 10.31 -8.60 12.07
C VAL A 392 9.47 -8.55 10.79
N PHE A 393 9.40 -7.38 10.18
CA PHE A 393 8.87 -7.17 8.84
C PHE A 393 10.02 -6.94 7.86
N ASP A 394 9.98 -7.66 6.74
CA ASP A 394 10.96 -7.59 5.67
C ASP A 394 10.23 -7.83 4.33
N THR A 395 10.71 -7.28 3.21
CA THR A 395 10.13 -7.55 1.88
C THR A 395 10.26 -9.03 1.50
N GLY A 396 11.28 -9.70 1.95
CA GLY A 396 11.50 -11.13 1.75
C GLY A 396 13.00 -11.45 1.65
N TYR A 397 13.42 -12.61 1.17
CA TYR A 397 12.66 -13.68 0.51
C TYR A 397 12.96 -15.04 1.14
N SER A 398 14.24 -15.24 1.60
CA SER A 398 14.80 -16.54 1.98
C SER A 398 15.00 -16.73 3.49
N GLY A 399 14.78 -15.71 4.30
CA GLY A 399 14.90 -15.79 5.77
C GLY A 399 16.29 -15.63 6.33
N SER A 400 17.28 -15.22 5.53
CA SER A 400 18.66 -15.09 5.99
C SER A 400 18.84 -14.03 7.08
N ILE A 401 18.17 -12.86 6.96
CA ILE A 401 18.25 -11.80 7.97
C ILE A 401 17.65 -12.26 9.30
N SER A 402 16.45 -12.81 9.30
CA SER A 402 15.79 -13.29 10.53
C SER A 402 16.57 -14.41 11.22
N GLY A 403 17.22 -15.30 10.45
CA GLY A 403 18.13 -16.32 10.99
C GLY A 403 19.34 -15.70 11.70
N GLY A 404 20.02 -14.74 11.06
CA GLY A 404 21.14 -14.03 11.67
C GLY A 404 20.73 -13.26 12.94
N LEU A 405 19.59 -12.60 12.91
CA LEU A 405 19.06 -11.88 14.06
C LEU A 405 18.75 -12.83 15.23
N THR A 406 18.25 -14.05 14.96
CA THR A 406 18.00 -15.05 16.01
C THR A 406 19.27 -15.38 16.79
N VAL A 407 20.40 -15.55 16.08
CA VAL A 407 21.70 -15.83 16.72
C VAL A 407 22.21 -14.64 17.55
N LEU A 408 22.17 -13.43 16.96
CA LEU A 408 22.70 -12.22 17.59
C LEU A 408 21.88 -11.73 18.77
N ALA A 409 20.55 -11.76 18.64
CA ALA A 409 19.63 -11.36 19.70
C ALA A 409 19.45 -12.42 20.79
N LYS A 410 19.85 -13.67 20.55
CA LYS A 410 19.61 -14.83 21.41
C LYS A 410 18.13 -15.01 21.75
N LYS A 411 17.25 -14.72 20.80
CA LYS A 411 15.81 -14.89 20.91
C LYS A 411 15.27 -15.36 19.55
N PRO A 412 14.21 -16.19 19.52
CA PRO A 412 13.56 -16.57 18.27
C PRO A 412 13.03 -15.34 17.53
N VAL A 413 13.35 -15.22 16.25
CA VAL A 413 12.88 -14.15 15.36
C VAL A 413 11.92 -14.73 14.34
N ASP A 414 10.66 -14.34 14.45
CA ASP A 414 9.62 -14.66 13.48
C ASP A 414 9.54 -13.53 12.44
N LYS A 415 9.01 -13.84 11.27
CA LYS A 415 9.07 -12.94 10.13
C LYS A 415 7.71 -12.73 9.48
N ILE A 416 7.47 -11.50 9.07
CA ILE A 416 6.42 -11.11 8.15
C ILE A 416 7.11 -10.81 6.82
N TYR A 417 6.70 -11.50 5.76
CA TYR A 417 7.21 -11.27 4.41
C TYR A 417 6.09 -10.75 3.51
N ILE A 418 6.45 -9.83 2.63
CA ILE A 418 5.59 -9.49 1.51
C ILE A 418 5.60 -10.66 0.52
N HIS A 419 6.78 -11.10 0.13
CA HIS A 419 6.96 -12.20 -0.82
C HIS A 419 7.89 -13.27 -0.24
N GLU A 420 7.62 -14.54 -0.58
CA GLU A 420 8.44 -15.68 -0.16
C GLU A 420 8.79 -16.55 -1.37
N THR A 421 10.07 -16.93 -1.48
CA THR A 421 10.55 -17.77 -2.59
C THR A 421 10.42 -19.28 -2.34
N GLY A 422 10.01 -19.69 -1.14
CA GLY A 422 10.00 -21.09 -0.72
C GLY A 422 11.38 -21.69 -0.41
N ALA A 423 12.46 -20.97 -0.69
CA ALA A 423 13.82 -21.37 -0.35
C ALA A 423 14.15 -20.90 1.07
N ASN A 424 13.93 -21.73 2.07
CA ASN A 424 14.35 -21.44 3.44
C ASN A 424 15.83 -21.78 3.58
N ILE A 425 16.72 -20.79 3.59
CA ILE A 425 18.17 -20.97 3.78
C ILE A 425 18.47 -21.45 5.23
N VAL A 426 17.58 -21.18 6.18
CA VAL A 426 17.74 -21.52 7.60
C VAL A 426 16.66 -22.51 8.02
N ARG A 427 16.74 -23.74 7.50
CA ARG A 427 15.75 -24.80 7.76
C ARG A 427 15.74 -25.32 9.21
N ASP A 428 16.83 -25.10 9.95
CA ASP A 428 17.04 -25.70 11.28
C ASP A 428 16.62 -24.81 12.44
N MET A 429 16.09 -23.60 12.17
CA MET A 429 15.61 -22.71 13.21
C MET A 429 14.08 -22.72 13.25
N GLU A 430 13.48 -22.92 14.42
CA GLU A 430 12.03 -22.79 14.64
C GLU A 430 11.59 -21.35 14.43
N GLN A 431 11.35 -20.96 13.18
CA GLN A 431 10.83 -19.66 12.81
C GLN A 431 9.40 -19.78 12.29
N LYS A 432 8.52 -18.94 12.80
CA LYS A 432 7.18 -18.77 12.23
C LYS A 432 7.25 -17.70 11.14
N THR A 433 6.63 -18.00 10.02
CA THR A 433 6.50 -17.07 8.90
C THR A 433 5.05 -16.71 8.68
N CYS A 434 4.76 -15.45 8.54
CA CYS A 434 3.50 -14.93 8.04
C CYS A 434 3.77 -14.24 6.70
N THR A 435 3.24 -14.77 5.62
CA THR A 435 3.55 -14.30 4.28
C THR A 435 2.32 -13.66 3.65
N TYR A 436 2.47 -12.44 3.13
CA TYR A 436 1.41 -11.71 2.45
C TYR A 436 1.16 -12.27 1.05
N ILE A 437 2.24 -12.51 0.30
CA ILE A 437 2.18 -13.13 -1.03
C ILE A 437 3.19 -14.26 -1.11
N ILE A 438 2.71 -15.47 -1.45
CA ILE A 438 3.56 -16.63 -1.66
C ILE A 438 3.88 -16.76 -3.14
N LYS A 439 5.17 -16.86 -3.48
CA LYS A 439 5.65 -17.12 -4.83
C LYS A 439 5.87 -18.61 -5.00
N ASN A 440 5.08 -19.26 -5.84
CA ASN A 440 5.28 -20.65 -6.21
C ASN A 440 5.68 -20.77 -7.68
N GLY A 441 6.92 -21.19 -7.95
CA GLY A 441 7.41 -21.74 -9.23
C GLY A 441 7.28 -20.84 -10.47
N ILE A 442 6.16 -20.87 -11.13
CA ILE A 442 5.93 -20.23 -12.45
C ILE A 442 5.99 -18.69 -12.39
N TYR A 443 5.71 -18.10 -11.26
CA TYR A 443 5.69 -16.64 -11.09
C TYR A 443 7.04 -16.02 -10.70
N ALA A 444 8.04 -16.82 -10.36
CA ALA A 444 9.30 -16.33 -9.80
C ALA A 444 10.05 -15.31 -10.68
N GLN A 445 10.09 -15.52 -12.00
CA GLN A 445 10.80 -14.60 -12.92
C GLN A 445 10.04 -13.28 -13.13
N GLN A 446 8.71 -13.31 -13.15
CA GLN A 446 7.88 -12.12 -13.35
C GLN A 446 7.90 -11.20 -12.12
N TYR A 447 7.98 -11.78 -10.92
CA TYR A 447 8.00 -11.04 -9.65
C TYR A 447 9.38 -10.47 -9.29
N THR A 448 10.48 -10.99 -9.80
CA THR A 448 11.83 -10.50 -9.45
C THR A 448 12.00 -9.01 -9.76
N ALA A 449 11.54 -8.56 -10.93
CA ALA A 449 11.62 -7.14 -11.29
C ALA A 449 10.68 -6.27 -10.44
N LEU A 450 9.49 -6.77 -10.11
CA LEU A 450 8.56 -6.09 -9.22
C LEU A 450 9.13 -5.99 -7.80
N ASP A 451 9.74 -7.05 -7.30
CA ASP A 451 10.37 -7.06 -5.98
C ASP A 451 11.46 -6.00 -5.87
N LEU A 452 12.36 -5.91 -6.85
CA LEU A 452 13.40 -4.89 -6.91
C LEU A 452 12.81 -3.47 -6.98
N LEU A 453 11.71 -3.30 -7.73
CA LEU A 453 11.00 -2.03 -7.79
C LEU A 453 10.40 -1.67 -6.42
N LEU A 454 9.79 -2.62 -5.73
CA LEU A 454 9.23 -2.40 -4.40
C LEU A 454 10.32 -2.06 -3.38
N GLU A 455 11.44 -2.81 -3.36
CA GLU A 455 12.59 -2.54 -2.49
C GLU A 455 13.08 -1.11 -2.64
N GLU A 456 13.30 -0.64 -3.88
CA GLU A 456 13.79 0.72 -4.13
C GLU A 456 12.73 1.80 -3.82
N CYS A 457 11.45 1.55 -4.09
CA CYS A 457 10.38 2.49 -3.73
C CYS A 457 10.16 2.58 -2.22
N PHE A 458 10.39 1.51 -1.48
CA PHE A 458 10.21 1.46 -0.03
C PHE A 458 11.38 2.08 0.73
N SER A 459 12.59 2.00 0.16
CA SER A 459 13.83 2.39 0.81
C SER A 459 13.95 3.91 0.98
N PRO A 460 14.48 4.38 2.12
CA PRO A 460 14.89 5.77 2.27
C PRO A 460 16.20 6.02 1.51
N LEU A 461 16.58 7.29 1.43
CA LEU A 461 17.86 7.71 0.83
C LEU A 461 19.04 7.56 1.78
N GLU A 462 19.03 6.55 2.61
CA GLU A 462 20.14 6.23 3.50
C GLU A 462 20.93 5.03 3.00
N GLY A 463 22.20 4.95 3.43
CA GLY A 463 23.07 3.83 3.08
C GLY A 463 22.67 2.53 3.78
N THR A 464 23.14 1.42 3.20
CA THR A 464 23.00 0.11 3.83
C THR A 464 23.77 0.08 5.16
N CYS A 465 23.22 -0.55 6.19
CA CYS A 465 23.96 -0.83 7.42
C CYS A 465 25.10 -1.81 7.12
N ILE A 466 26.34 -1.35 7.28
CA ILE A 466 27.55 -2.12 6.95
C ILE A 466 28.30 -2.65 8.18
N GLY A 467 27.85 -2.29 9.38
CA GLY A 467 28.47 -2.72 10.63
C GLY A 467 27.99 -1.90 11.80
N PHE A 468 28.72 -1.99 12.93
CA PHE A 468 28.40 -1.32 14.18
C PHE A 468 29.66 -0.67 14.77
N THR A 469 29.46 0.43 15.50
CA THR A 469 30.52 1.13 16.24
C THR A 469 30.06 1.43 17.66
N GLU A 470 31.02 1.66 18.56
CA GLU A 470 30.73 2.10 19.93
C GLU A 470 30.24 3.56 19.94
N SER A 471 29.33 3.89 20.85
CA SER A 471 28.92 5.24 21.14
C SER A 471 28.64 5.38 22.65
N GLU A 472 28.43 6.60 23.15
CA GLU A 472 28.08 6.86 24.54
C GLU A 472 26.80 6.14 24.98
N GLU A 473 25.88 5.89 24.05
CA GLU A 473 24.60 5.22 24.28
C GLU A 473 24.66 3.69 24.02
N GLY A 474 25.85 3.14 23.74
CA GLY A 474 26.05 1.73 23.36
C GLY A 474 26.35 1.55 21.88
N ALA A 475 26.20 0.33 21.39
CA ALA A 475 26.48 0.03 19.99
C ALA A 475 25.47 0.70 19.04
N LYS A 476 25.95 1.39 18.00
CA LYS A 476 25.13 2.05 16.98
C LYS A 476 25.49 1.55 15.56
N PRO A 477 24.53 1.54 14.63
CA PRO A 477 24.77 1.12 13.24
C PRO A 477 25.68 2.12 12.51
N VAL A 478 26.54 1.58 11.66
CA VAL A 478 27.34 2.33 10.68
C VAL A 478 26.67 2.16 9.33
N LEU A 479 26.30 3.28 8.73
CA LEU A 479 25.69 3.29 7.39
C LEU A 479 26.74 3.61 6.33
N GLU A 480 26.58 2.98 5.19
CA GLU A 480 27.39 3.28 4.02
C GLU A 480 27.16 4.72 3.56
N THR A 481 28.22 5.40 3.17
CA THR A 481 28.13 6.70 2.51
C THR A 481 27.60 6.50 1.09
N VAL A 482 26.45 7.09 0.79
CA VAL A 482 25.81 7.01 -0.53
C VAL A 482 26.07 8.32 -1.28
N GLU A 483 26.56 8.21 -2.50
CA GLU A 483 26.56 9.35 -3.43
C GLU A 483 25.10 9.64 -3.83
N ILE A 484 24.66 10.87 -3.60
CA ILE A 484 23.30 11.28 -3.87
C ILE A 484 23.09 11.42 -5.38
N ASN A 485 22.30 10.52 -5.95
CA ASN A 485 21.78 10.68 -7.30
C ASN A 485 20.50 11.54 -7.22
N GLU A 486 20.60 12.82 -7.57
CA GLU A 486 19.47 13.77 -7.46
C GLU A 486 18.22 13.31 -8.21
N LYS A 487 18.36 12.66 -9.37
CA LYS A 487 17.21 12.16 -10.15
C LYS A 487 16.51 11.00 -9.46
N MET A 488 17.29 10.08 -8.89
CA MET A 488 16.76 8.97 -8.11
C MET A 488 16.08 9.48 -6.84
N GLN A 489 16.72 10.44 -6.16
CA GLN A 489 16.16 11.08 -4.97
C GLN A 489 14.82 11.76 -5.27
N ALA A 490 14.73 12.51 -6.36
CA ALA A 490 13.50 13.17 -6.77
C ALA A 490 12.40 12.14 -7.06
N ALA A 491 12.72 11.06 -7.77
CA ALA A 491 11.78 9.99 -8.10
C ALA A 491 11.26 9.25 -6.85
N GLN A 492 12.15 8.87 -5.93
CA GLN A 492 11.75 8.21 -4.68
C GLN A 492 10.91 9.15 -3.79
N ASN A 493 11.31 10.41 -3.67
CA ASN A 493 10.56 11.41 -2.90
C ASN A 493 9.16 11.64 -3.47
N GLU A 494 9.02 11.70 -4.81
CA GLU A 494 7.71 11.83 -5.47
C GLU A 494 6.81 10.64 -5.14
N ILE A 495 7.31 9.41 -5.30
CA ILE A 495 6.58 8.19 -4.98
C ILE A 495 6.17 8.16 -3.51
N GLN A 496 7.12 8.34 -2.59
CA GLN A 496 6.86 8.21 -1.15
C GLN A 496 5.92 9.28 -0.63
N LYS A 497 6.07 10.54 -1.06
CA LYS A 497 5.13 11.62 -0.72
C LYS A 497 3.72 11.30 -1.20
N THR A 498 3.59 10.79 -2.43
CA THR A 498 2.30 10.41 -3.00
C THR A 498 1.65 9.29 -2.20
N VAL A 499 2.41 8.25 -1.86
CA VAL A 499 1.94 7.12 -1.03
C VAL A 499 1.45 7.60 0.35
N ILE A 500 2.22 8.44 1.03
CA ILE A 500 1.83 8.97 2.36
C ILE A 500 0.60 9.87 2.25
N HIS A 501 0.52 10.71 1.22
CA HIS A 501 -0.66 11.55 0.98
C HIS A 501 -1.91 10.70 0.74
N PHE A 502 -1.80 9.68 -0.10
CA PHE A 502 -2.86 8.72 -0.37
C PHE A 502 -3.32 8.01 0.91
N ALA A 503 -2.38 7.47 1.71
CA ALA A 503 -2.69 6.77 2.95
C ALA A 503 -3.39 7.68 3.98
N ALA A 504 -2.98 8.95 4.07
CA ALA A 504 -3.64 9.95 4.90
C ALA A 504 -5.09 10.24 4.45
N ALA A 505 -5.29 10.40 3.14
CA ALA A 505 -6.62 10.57 2.56
C ALA A 505 -7.49 9.32 2.77
N PHE A 506 -6.90 8.13 2.62
CA PHE A 506 -7.55 6.84 2.87
C PHE A 506 -8.02 6.73 4.33
N LYS A 507 -7.14 7.00 5.30
CA LYS A 507 -7.50 7.03 6.73
C LYS A 507 -8.61 8.04 7.01
N LYS A 508 -8.50 9.25 6.47
CA LYS A 508 -9.51 10.31 6.64
C LYS A 508 -10.87 9.89 6.08
N THR A 509 -10.90 9.27 4.90
CA THR A 509 -12.14 8.86 4.23
C THR A 509 -12.85 7.74 4.99
N PHE A 510 -12.11 6.69 5.36
CA PHE A 510 -12.71 5.53 6.02
C PHE A 510 -12.88 5.72 7.54
N GLY A 511 -12.09 6.58 8.18
CA GLY A 511 -12.19 6.87 9.61
C GLY A 511 -12.13 5.60 10.47
N SER A 512 -13.01 5.49 11.46
CA SER A 512 -13.12 4.30 12.31
C SER A 512 -13.62 3.03 11.59
N TYR A 513 -14.12 3.16 10.36
CA TYR A 513 -14.56 2.03 9.54
C TYR A 513 -13.42 1.38 8.74
N LEU A 514 -12.22 1.95 8.79
CA LEU A 514 -11.02 1.42 8.12
C LEU A 514 -10.81 -0.07 8.44
N TYR A 515 -10.97 -0.43 9.70
CA TYR A 515 -10.74 -1.78 10.20
C TYR A 515 -11.88 -2.78 9.91
N CYS A 516 -12.97 -2.29 9.30
CA CYS A 516 -14.03 -3.14 8.76
C CYS A 516 -13.73 -3.61 7.33
N LEU A 517 -12.67 -3.09 6.70
CA LEU A 517 -12.24 -3.52 5.38
C LEU A 517 -11.50 -4.86 5.47
N HIS A 518 -12.04 -5.89 4.84
CA HIS A 518 -11.40 -7.20 4.73
C HIS A 518 -10.90 -7.41 3.30
N ILE A 519 -9.60 -7.53 3.16
CA ILE A 519 -8.93 -7.79 1.89
C ILE A 519 -8.01 -8.98 2.08
N THR A 520 -8.30 -10.05 1.37
CA THR A 520 -7.57 -11.32 1.44
C THR A 520 -6.69 -11.55 0.23
N ASP A 521 -7.03 -10.94 -0.90
CA ASP A 521 -6.32 -11.09 -2.16
C ASP A 521 -5.95 -9.74 -2.80
N ILE A 522 -4.66 -9.53 -3.02
CA ILE A 522 -4.10 -8.37 -3.72
C ILE A 522 -3.56 -8.72 -5.10
N ASN A 523 -3.64 -9.99 -5.51
CA ASN A 523 -3.06 -10.43 -6.78
C ASN A 523 -3.63 -9.64 -7.95
N HIS A 524 -4.89 -9.22 -7.86
CA HIS A 524 -5.51 -8.37 -8.89
C HIS A 524 -4.78 -7.04 -9.11
N LEU A 525 -4.22 -6.41 -8.06
CA LEU A 525 -3.42 -5.18 -8.22
C LEU A 525 -2.11 -5.45 -8.94
N ILE A 526 -1.44 -6.55 -8.59
CA ILE A 526 -0.20 -6.99 -9.23
C ILE A 526 -0.45 -7.33 -10.70
N GLU A 527 -1.50 -8.10 -10.96
CA GLU A 527 -1.89 -8.45 -12.33
C GLU A 527 -2.25 -7.21 -13.14
N LEU A 528 -3.00 -6.27 -12.55
CA LEU A 528 -3.34 -4.99 -13.18
C LEU A 528 -2.09 -4.23 -13.60
N PHE A 529 -1.13 -4.08 -12.69
CA PHE A 529 0.14 -3.41 -12.95
C PHE A 529 0.93 -4.10 -14.06
N ILE A 530 1.16 -5.42 -13.94
CA ILE A 530 1.90 -6.21 -14.93
C ILE A 530 1.24 -6.15 -16.31
N LYS A 531 -0.08 -6.34 -16.40
CA LYS A 531 -0.82 -6.31 -17.68
C LYS A 531 -0.82 -4.91 -18.29
N SER A 532 -0.89 -3.85 -17.48
CA SER A 532 -0.82 -2.46 -17.98
C SER A 532 0.54 -2.17 -18.62
N ILE A 533 1.64 -2.58 -17.99
CA ILE A 533 2.99 -2.42 -18.54
C ILE A 533 3.19 -3.28 -19.80
N LYS A 534 2.67 -4.53 -19.83
CA LYS A 534 2.72 -5.38 -21.03
C LYS A 534 2.02 -4.76 -22.23
N LYS A 535 0.84 -4.17 -22.03
CA LYS A 535 0.10 -3.50 -23.11
C LYS A 535 0.78 -2.23 -23.61
N ARG A 536 1.50 -1.54 -22.75
CA ARG A 536 2.13 -0.26 -23.03
C ARG A 536 3.60 -0.27 -22.57
N PRO A 537 4.48 -0.99 -23.30
CA PRO A 537 5.88 -1.19 -22.84
C PRO A 537 6.66 0.10 -22.61
N ARG A 538 6.28 1.20 -23.27
CA ARG A 538 6.91 2.51 -23.04
C ARG A 538 6.66 3.08 -21.64
N GLN A 539 5.60 2.64 -20.95
CA GLN A 539 5.28 3.11 -19.60
C GLN A 539 6.35 2.70 -18.56
N LYS A 540 7.11 1.62 -18.79
CA LYS A 540 8.24 1.26 -17.93
C LYS A 540 9.30 2.37 -17.82
N ASN A 541 9.36 3.30 -18.80
CA ASN A 541 10.33 4.39 -18.80
C ASN A 541 10.11 5.39 -17.65
N ILE A 542 8.94 5.40 -17.01
CA ILE A 542 8.71 6.21 -15.79
C ILE A 542 9.71 5.82 -14.69
N PHE A 543 10.20 4.56 -14.69
CA PHE A 543 11.16 4.04 -13.72
C PHE A 543 12.63 4.20 -14.13
N GLN A 544 12.94 4.92 -15.23
CA GLN A 544 14.31 5.09 -15.74
C GLN A 544 15.27 5.70 -14.72
N ASN A 545 14.78 6.55 -13.82
CA ASN A 545 15.57 7.20 -12.79
C ASN A 545 15.65 6.39 -11.49
N ILE A 546 14.97 5.25 -11.39
CA ILE A 546 15.07 4.35 -10.24
C ILE A 546 16.11 3.29 -10.58
N VAL A 547 17.19 3.27 -9.81
CA VAL A 547 18.36 2.44 -10.05
C VAL A 547 18.51 1.46 -8.90
N PHE A 548 18.58 0.18 -9.24
CA PHE A 548 18.88 -0.86 -8.27
C PHE A 548 20.38 -1.10 -8.18
N THR A 549 20.89 -1.18 -6.94
CA THR A 549 22.28 -1.49 -6.65
C THR A 549 22.37 -2.65 -5.66
N ASP A 550 22.94 -3.78 -6.07
CA ASP A 550 23.28 -4.88 -5.16
C ASP A 550 24.80 -5.06 -5.09
N ARG A 551 25.43 -4.50 -4.06
CA ARG A 551 26.89 -4.60 -3.88
C ARG A 551 27.35 -5.94 -3.34
N ALA A 552 26.47 -6.67 -2.65
CA ALA A 552 26.83 -7.95 -2.06
C ALA A 552 26.93 -9.08 -3.09
N VAL A 553 26.26 -8.96 -4.22
CA VAL A 553 26.18 -9.97 -5.28
C VAL A 553 26.67 -9.43 -6.63
N ARG A 554 26.41 -8.15 -6.92
CA ARG A 554 26.70 -7.48 -8.21
C ARG A 554 27.26 -6.09 -7.97
N HIS A 555 28.14 -5.61 -8.86
CA HIS A 555 28.64 -4.23 -8.82
C HIS A 555 27.88 -3.29 -9.75
N VAL A 556 26.88 -3.78 -10.48
CA VAL A 556 26.26 -3.05 -11.57
C VAL A 556 25.03 -2.30 -11.06
N GLN A 557 25.02 -1.00 -11.30
CA GLN A 557 23.80 -0.20 -11.22
C GLN A 557 22.95 -0.47 -12.46
N ILE A 558 21.70 -0.90 -12.25
CA ILE A 558 20.77 -1.22 -13.35
C ILE A 558 19.52 -0.39 -13.18
N SER A 559 19.15 0.36 -14.22
CA SER A 559 17.85 1.01 -14.28
C SER A 559 16.74 -0.05 -14.18
N LEU A 560 15.76 0.19 -13.31
CA LEU A 560 14.62 -0.72 -13.19
C LEU A 560 13.79 -0.79 -14.47
N ALA A 561 13.77 0.28 -15.28
CA ALA A 561 13.16 0.25 -16.60
C ALA A 561 13.75 -0.86 -17.51
N ASP A 562 15.04 -1.14 -17.39
CA ASP A 562 15.72 -2.19 -18.18
C ASP A 562 15.50 -3.59 -17.59
N LYS A 563 15.29 -3.68 -16.27
CA LYS A 563 15.01 -4.95 -15.57
C LYS A 563 13.58 -5.44 -15.74
N ILE A 564 12.63 -4.55 -15.92
CA ILE A 564 11.24 -4.93 -16.21
C ILE A 564 11.20 -5.55 -17.62
N ARG A 565 11.74 -6.75 -17.75
CA ARG A 565 11.58 -7.59 -18.93
C ARG A 565 10.19 -8.18 -18.86
N LEU A 566 9.38 -7.82 -19.84
CA LEU A 566 8.07 -8.43 -20.02
C LEU A 566 8.28 -9.75 -20.77
N PRO A 567 7.81 -10.89 -20.26
CA PRO A 567 7.85 -12.14 -20.99
C PRO A 567 7.02 -12.08 -22.26
#